data_a195cb1bf44a0410cb3b4f9fade8a1be
#
_entry.id   a195cb1bf44a0410cb3b4f9fade8a1be
#
_cell.length_a   1.000
_cell.length_b   1.000
_cell.length_c   1.000
_cell.angle_alpha   90.00
_cell.angle_beta   90.00
_cell.angle_gamma   90.00
#
_symmetry.space_group_name_H-M   'P 1'
#
loop_
_entity.id
_entity.type
_entity.pdbx_description
1 polymer ?
#
loop_
_entity_poly.entity_id
_entity_poly.type
_entity_poly.pdbx_seq_one_letter_code
_entity_poly.pdbx_strand_id
1 'polypeptide(L)'
;MKINIHAGHNPDGKIACGAVGLIKESTEARVVKDNVIQYLKKAGHTVYDCTCNNGTNQNDVLKKIVAKCNAHKVDLDVSIHFNSGANDKKGDGKSKGVEVLVYSEKSKSYDVAKRVCDKLSTVGLKNRGVKVRDDLYFLKHTNASALLIEVAFVDDKDDVEIFKNNVDKIAKAISEALINNVIEKKITLYKVTASALNIRKGAGTKYATTGQVYRNGAEVEIIKFNSAKTWGLTNKGWVNMAYLKKI
;
A
#
# COMPACT_ATOMS: atom_id res chain seq x y z
N MET A 1 13.93 0.15 -11.00
CA MET A 1 13.78 1.59 -10.76
C MET A 1 14.27 1.95 -9.37
N LYS A 2 14.66 3.21 -9.18
CA LYS A 2 14.87 3.84 -7.87
C LYS A 2 13.72 4.82 -7.62
N ILE A 3 13.08 4.75 -6.47
CA ILE A 3 11.87 5.51 -6.17
C ILE A 3 11.99 6.11 -4.78
N ASN A 4 11.75 7.41 -4.65
CA ASN A 4 11.45 8.00 -3.36
C ASN A 4 9.96 7.92 -3.11
N ILE A 5 9.57 7.60 -1.89
CA ILE A 5 8.18 7.60 -1.49
C ILE A 5 8.04 8.18 -0.08
N HIS A 6 6.96 8.90 0.16
CA HIS A 6 6.64 9.41 1.48
C HIS A 6 5.13 9.47 1.71
N ALA A 7 4.71 9.39 2.97
CA ALA A 7 3.40 9.85 3.38
C ALA A 7 3.44 11.36 3.58
N GLY A 8 2.40 12.05 3.16
CA GLY A 8 2.22 13.47 3.45
C GLY A 8 2.13 13.77 4.94
N HIS A 9 2.35 15.02 5.30
CA HIS A 9 2.11 15.54 6.64
C HIS A 9 2.96 14.94 7.78
N ASN A 10 2.90 15.56 8.95
CA ASN A 10 3.38 14.98 10.20
C ASN A 10 2.45 13.83 10.66
N PRO A 11 2.89 12.98 11.60
CA PRO A 11 2.01 11.99 12.23
C PRO A 11 0.80 12.64 12.92
N ASP A 12 -0.26 11.87 13.06
CA ASP A 12 -1.46 12.26 13.81
C ASP A 12 -1.09 12.78 15.23
N GLY A 13 -1.84 13.76 15.69
CA GLY A 13 -1.61 14.44 16.97
C GLY A 13 -0.49 15.49 16.95
N LYS A 14 0.21 15.69 15.84
CA LYS A 14 1.19 16.77 15.66
C LYS A 14 0.64 17.90 14.79
N ILE A 15 1.28 19.07 14.87
CA ILE A 15 0.99 20.18 13.95
C ILE A 15 1.18 19.75 12.51
N ALA A 16 0.34 20.23 11.59
CA ALA A 16 0.37 19.88 10.17
C ALA A 16 0.21 18.37 9.90
N CYS A 17 -0.70 17.72 10.61
CA CYS A 17 -0.97 16.28 10.46
C CYS A 17 -2.00 15.93 9.35
N GLY A 18 -2.40 16.90 8.53
CA GLY A 18 -3.32 16.66 7.41
C GLY A 18 -4.78 16.62 7.82
N ALA A 19 -5.62 16.10 6.94
CA ALA A 19 -7.06 16.07 7.11
C ALA A 19 -7.52 14.98 8.09
N VAL A 20 -8.63 15.26 8.78
CA VAL A 20 -9.28 14.33 9.71
C VAL A 20 -10.77 14.25 9.38
N GLY A 21 -11.24 13.06 9.11
CA GLY A 21 -12.64 12.76 8.80
C GLY A 21 -13.11 11.50 9.54
N LEU A 22 -13.61 10.54 8.80
CA LEU A 22 -13.90 9.18 9.28
C LEU A 22 -12.63 8.35 9.49
N ILE A 23 -11.55 8.76 8.84
CA ILE A 23 -10.19 8.31 9.04
C ILE A 23 -9.25 9.50 9.14
N LYS A 24 -7.99 9.26 9.52
CA LYS A 24 -6.95 10.29 9.66
C LYS A 24 -5.95 10.14 8.53
N GLU A 25 -5.87 11.14 7.67
CA GLU A 25 -5.01 11.12 6.48
C GLU A 25 -3.58 10.67 6.78
N SER A 26 -2.92 11.32 7.73
CA SER A 26 -1.52 11.03 8.02
C SER A 26 -1.27 9.61 8.53
N THR A 27 -2.24 9.00 9.20
CA THR A 27 -2.17 7.61 9.67
C THR A 27 -2.28 6.66 8.49
N GLU A 28 -3.33 6.83 7.67
CA GLU A 28 -3.63 5.90 6.58
C GLU A 28 -2.63 6.04 5.41
N ALA A 29 -2.16 7.26 5.14
CA ALA A 29 -1.11 7.50 4.16
C ALA A 29 0.19 6.76 4.52
N ARG A 30 0.53 6.66 5.82
CA ARG A 30 1.69 5.86 6.27
C ARG A 30 1.48 4.38 6.08
N VAL A 31 0.29 3.86 6.38
CA VAL A 31 -0.07 2.46 6.16
C VAL A 31 0.05 2.09 4.67
N VAL A 32 -0.54 2.90 3.78
CA VAL A 32 -0.46 2.69 2.33
C VAL A 32 1.00 2.76 1.87
N LYS A 33 1.75 3.81 2.25
CA LYS A 33 3.16 4.00 1.90
C LYS A 33 4.01 2.79 2.32
N ASP A 34 3.85 2.30 3.55
CA ASP A 34 4.65 1.18 4.06
C ASP A 34 4.39 -0.11 3.26
N ASN A 35 3.13 -0.38 2.92
CA ASN A 35 2.77 -1.51 2.08
C ASN A 35 3.31 -1.36 0.64
N VAL A 36 3.23 -0.17 0.04
CA VAL A 36 3.80 0.11 -1.29
C VAL A 36 5.32 -0.12 -1.28
N ILE A 37 6.03 0.36 -0.26
CA ILE A 37 7.48 0.12 -0.11
C ILE A 37 7.78 -1.38 -0.08
N GLN A 38 6.98 -2.16 0.65
CA GLN A 38 7.18 -3.62 0.73
C GLN A 38 6.99 -4.30 -0.63
N TYR A 39 5.92 -3.93 -1.38
CA TYR A 39 5.66 -4.48 -2.72
C TYR A 39 6.78 -4.13 -3.70
N LEU A 40 7.20 -2.88 -3.75
CA LEU A 40 8.25 -2.42 -4.65
C LEU A 40 9.61 -3.07 -4.33
N LYS A 41 9.97 -3.20 -3.04
CA LYS A 41 11.20 -3.91 -2.63
C LYS A 41 11.16 -5.39 -2.97
N LYS A 42 10.01 -6.06 -2.77
CA LYS A 42 9.82 -7.46 -3.19
C LYS A 42 9.94 -7.64 -4.70
N ALA A 43 9.54 -6.64 -5.49
CA ALA A 43 9.68 -6.61 -6.94
C ALA A 43 11.10 -6.24 -7.41
N GLY A 44 12.08 -6.09 -6.49
CA GLY A 44 13.49 -5.84 -6.81
C GLY A 44 13.84 -4.37 -7.06
N HIS A 45 12.99 -3.42 -6.64
CA HIS A 45 13.25 -1.99 -6.79
C HIS A 45 13.92 -1.40 -5.55
N THR A 46 14.73 -0.36 -5.76
CA THR A 46 15.31 0.43 -4.67
C THR A 46 14.33 1.51 -4.26
N VAL A 47 13.95 1.53 -2.98
CA VAL A 47 12.96 2.49 -2.46
C VAL A 47 13.50 3.18 -1.21
N TYR A 48 13.44 4.51 -1.22
CA TYR A 48 13.82 5.38 -0.11
C TYR A 48 12.56 5.97 0.53
N ASP A 49 12.45 5.85 1.85
CA ASP A 49 11.37 6.49 2.63
C ASP A 49 11.76 7.92 2.98
N CYS A 50 11.11 8.89 2.36
CA CYS A 50 11.34 10.31 2.55
C CYS A 50 10.32 10.98 3.50
N THR A 51 9.55 10.19 4.27
CA THR A 51 8.53 10.71 5.19
C THR A 51 9.12 11.64 6.25
N CYS A 52 8.45 12.76 6.51
CA CYS A 52 8.73 13.66 7.61
C CYS A 52 7.85 13.32 8.82
N ASN A 53 8.43 13.29 10.03
CA ASN A 53 7.71 13.00 11.27
C ASN A 53 7.91 14.08 12.36
N ASN A 54 8.64 15.13 12.06
CA ASN A 54 9.10 16.12 13.05
C ASN A 54 9.14 17.55 12.50
N GLY A 55 8.27 17.88 11.59
CA GLY A 55 8.13 19.26 11.11
C GLY A 55 7.49 20.15 12.19
N THR A 56 7.93 21.39 12.28
CA THR A 56 7.44 22.38 13.25
C THR A 56 6.22 23.14 12.73
N ASN A 57 5.97 23.11 11.43
CA ASN A 57 4.81 23.66 10.73
C ASN A 57 4.71 23.04 9.32
N GLN A 58 3.67 23.40 8.57
CA GLN A 58 3.45 22.87 7.22
C GLN A 58 4.64 23.10 6.28
N ASN A 59 5.20 24.32 6.25
CA ASN A 59 6.32 24.63 5.36
C ASN A 59 7.58 23.85 5.75
N ASP A 60 7.82 23.63 7.03
CA ASP A 60 8.96 22.84 7.50
C ASP A 60 8.80 21.37 7.13
N VAL A 61 7.59 20.80 7.24
CA VAL A 61 7.29 19.45 6.75
C VAL A 61 7.62 19.31 5.27
N LEU A 62 7.12 20.23 4.45
CA LEU A 62 7.34 20.23 2.99
C LEU A 62 8.82 20.35 2.63
N LYS A 63 9.53 21.28 3.26
CA LYS A 63 10.99 21.47 3.04
C LYS A 63 11.79 20.22 3.42
N LYS A 64 11.49 19.60 4.55
CA LYS A 64 12.15 18.37 5.00
C LYS A 64 11.89 17.19 4.08
N ILE A 65 10.67 17.03 3.59
CA ILE A 65 10.32 15.99 2.60
C ILE A 65 11.13 16.19 1.31
N VAL A 66 11.07 17.41 0.74
CA VAL A 66 11.78 17.73 -0.50
C VAL A 66 13.30 17.56 -0.35
N ALA A 67 13.86 17.99 0.78
CA ALA A 67 15.29 17.80 1.04
C ALA A 67 15.69 16.32 1.09
N LYS A 68 14.88 15.46 1.72
CA LYS A 68 15.10 14.00 1.73
C LYS A 68 14.98 13.40 0.32
N CYS A 69 13.98 13.80 -0.45
CA CYS A 69 13.80 13.34 -1.83
C CYS A 69 15.01 13.74 -2.69
N ASN A 70 15.42 14.99 -2.63
CA ASN A 70 16.53 15.52 -3.42
C ASN A 70 17.92 14.99 -3.00
N ALA A 71 18.04 14.35 -1.84
CA ALA A 71 19.25 13.65 -1.42
C ALA A 71 19.51 12.35 -2.21
N HIS A 72 18.54 11.89 -2.98
CA HIS A 72 18.62 10.64 -3.76
C HIS A 72 18.42 10.91 -5.25
N LYS A 73 19.29 10.34 -6.10
CA LYS A 73 19.08 10.32 -7.55
C LYS A 73 18.15 9.15 -7.87
N VAL A 74 16.90 9.45 -8.19
CA VAL A 74 15.82 8.48 -8.43
C VAL A 74 15.13 8.71 -9.77
N ASP A 75 14.33 7.74 -10.19
CA ASP A 75 13.51 7.82 -11.40
C ASP A 75 12.17 8.52 -11.14
N LEU A 76 11.67 8.44 -9.91
CA LEU A 76 10.34 8.94 -9.55
C LEU A 76 10.27 9.33 -8.07
N ASP A 77 9.58 10.45 -7.80
CA ASP A 77 9.17 10.91 -6.47
C ASP A 77 7.67 10.70 -6.28
N VAL A 78 7.26 10.04 -5.20
CA VAL A 78 5.86 9.67 -4.93
C VAL A 78 5.43 10.16 -3.56
N SER A 79 4.32 10.89 -3.53
CA SER A 79 3.65 11.32 -2.29
C SER A 79 2.32 10.60 -2.13
N ILE A 80 2.05 10.07 -0.94
CA ILE A 80 0.78 9.42 -0.58
C ILE A 80 -0.01 10.32 0.35
N HIS A 81 -1.22 10.64 -0.06
CA HIS A 81 -2.19 11.51 0.61
C HIS A 81 -3.59 10.91 0.61
N PHE A 82 -4.48 11.52 1.33
CA PHE A 82 -5.93 11.34 1.27
C PHE A 82 -6.63 12.69 1.17
N ASN A 83 -7.60 12.78 0.28
CA ASN A 83 -8.35 13.99 0.03
C ASN A 83 -9.40 14.28 1.12
N SER A 84 -9.94 15.49 1.10
CA SER A 84 -11.03 15.91 2.00
C SER A 84 -11.98 16.89 1.30
N GLY A 85 -13.14 17.14 1.90
CA GLY A 85 -14.14 18.06 1.34
C GLY A 85 -15.29 17.37 0.60
N ALA A 86 -15.38 16.03 0.70
CA ALA A 86 -16.53 15.28 0.20
C ALA A 86 -17.79 15.58 1.01
N ASN A 87 -17.63 15.77 2.35
CA ASN A 87 -18.69 16.02 3.31
C ASN A 87 -19.82 14.96 3.31
N ASP A 88 -19.47 13.72 2.94
CA ASP A 88 -20.41 12.60 2.89
C ASP A 88 -20.09 11.52 3.94
N LYS A 89 -20.18 11.92 5.21
CA LYS A 89 -19.93 11.02 6.35
C LYS A 89 -21.02 9.95 6.56
N LYS A 90 -22.17 10.11 5.92
CA LYS A 90 -23.27 9.12 6.01
C LYS A 90 -23.21 8.09 4.90
N GLY A 91 -22.62 8.43 3.77
CA GLY A 91 -22.56 7.63 2.54
C GLY A 91 -23.80 7.80 1.68
N ASP A 92 -23.60 7.99 0.40
CA ASP A 92 -24.66 8.04 -0.61
C ASP A 92 -24.58 6.83 -1.58
N GLY A 93 -23.71 5.87 -1.28
CA GLY A 93 -23.44 4.70 -2.11
C GLY A 93 -22.52 4.99 -3.29
N LYS A 94 -21.86 6.16 -3.33
CA LYS A 94 -21.04 6.59 -4.45
C LYS A 94 -19.68 7.08 -3.99
N SER A 95 -18.63 6.35 -4.32
CA SER A 95 -17.25 6.76 -4.08
C SER A 95 -16.95 8.12 -4.72
N LYS A 96 -16.31 9.03 -3.99
CA LYS A 96 -15.68 10.25 -4.53
C LYS A 96 -14.39 9.91 -5.25
N GLY A 97 -13.60 9.01 -4.70
CA GLY A 97 -12.56 8.27 -5.39
C GLY A 97 -11.17 8.86 -5.39
N VAL A 98 -10.36 8.34 -6.30
CA VAL A 98 -8.93 8.64 -6.44
C VAL A 98 -8.67 9.73 -7.45
N GLU A 99 -7.73 10.62 -7.16
CA GLU A 99 -7.08 11.51 -8.13
C GLU A 99 -5.57 11.55 -7.93
N VAL A 100 -4.84 11.83 -8.99
CA VAL A 100 -3.38 11.95 -8.91
C VAL A 100 -2.94 13.29 -9.46
N LEU A 101 -2.12 13.98 -8.69
CA LEU A 101 -1.67 15.32 -8.99
C LEU A 101 -0.26 15.27 -9.58
N VAL A 102 -0.02 16.06 -10.64
CA VAL A 102 1.28 16.21 -11.30
C VAL A 102 1.55 17.68 -11.54
N TYR A 103 2.83 18.04 -11.70
CA TYR A 103 3.21 19.44 -11.96
C TYR A 103 2.69 19.96 -13.30
N SER A 104 2.67 19.12 -14.34
CA SER A 104 2.29 19.51 -15.70
C SER A 104 1.87 18.27 -16.49
N GLU A 105 1.02 18.45 -17.52
CA GLU A 105 0.69 17.39 -18.48
C GLU A 105 1.92 16.84 -19.23
N LYS A 106 2.97 17.65 -19.34
CA LYS A 106 4.25 17.25 -19.96
C LYS A 106 5.20 16.53 -18.99
N SER A 107 4.82 16.39 -17.72
CA SER A 107 5.64 15.67 -16.74
C SER A 107 5.78 14.20 -17.13
N LYS A 108 6.99 13.65 -17.01
CA LYS A 108 7.23 12.20 -17.23
C LYS A 108 6.40 11.31 -16.31
N SER A 109 5.90 11.85 -15.19
CA SER A 109 5.00 11.18 -14.25
C SER A 109 3.53 11.17 -14.69
N TYR A 110 3.14 11.87 -15.76
CA TYR A 110 1.73 11.97 -16.18
C TYR A 110 1.12 10.62 -16.54
N ASP A 111 1.81 9.83 -17.36
CA ASP A 111 1.34 8.48 -17.72
C ASP A 111 1.34 7.52 -16.52
N VAL A 112 2.28 7.70 -15.59
CA VAL A 112 2.30 6.95 -14.32
C VAL A 112 1.06 7.31 -13.50
N ALA A 113 0.76 8.60 -13.36
CA ALA A 113 -0.40 9.11 -12.64
C ALA A 113 -1.71 8.55 -13.21
N LYS A 114 -1.83 8.52 -14.54
CA LYS A 114 -2.99 7.94 -15.22
C LYS A 114 -3.16 6.45 -14.88
N ARG A 115 -2.07 5.67 -14.96
CA ARG A 115 -2.10 4.24 -14.58
C ARG A 115 -2.50 4.02 -13.13
N VAL A 116 -2.07 4.90 -12.21
CA VAL A 116 -2.48 4.83 -10.79
C VAL A 116 -3.99 5.02 -10.66
N CYS A 117 -4.56 6.05 -11.29
CA CYS A 117 -6.01 6.28 -11.29
C CYS A 117 -6.77 5.07 -11.87
N ASP A 118 -6.31 4.53 -13.00
CA ASP A 118 -6.94 3.39 -13.66
C ASP A 118 -6.86 2.12 -12.79
N LYS A 119 -5.71 1.85 -12.19
CA LYS A 119 -5.53 0.67 -11.32
C LYS A 119 -6.37 0.77 -10.04
N LEU A 120 -6.44 1.94 -9.41
CA LEU A 120 -7.24 2.12 -8.19
C LEU A 120 -8.74 2.06 -8.48
N SER A 121 -9.18 2.45 -9.67
CA SER A 121 -10.59 2.27 -10.06
C SER A 121 -11.01 0.80 -10.14
N THR A 122 -10.10 -0.11 -10.46
CA THR A 122 -10.39 -1.56 -10.43
C THR A 122 -10.62 -2.13 -9.04
N VAL A 123 -10.26 -1.37 -8.00
CA VAL A 123 -10.52 -1.74 -6.59
C VAL A 123 -11.87 -1.24 -6.10
N GLY A 124 -12.56 -0.41 -6.89
CA GLY A 124 -13.87 0.14 -6.58
C GLY A 124 -13.90 1.65 -6.33
N LEU A 125 -12.75 2.31 -6.30
CA LEU A 125 -12.67 3.77 -6.16
C LEU A 125 -13.03 4.46 -7.49
N LYS A 126 -13.82 5.52 -7.46
CA LYS A 126 -14.10 6.32 -8.65
C LYS A 126 -12.82 6.94 -9.21
N ASN A 127 -12.55 6.77 -10.50
CA ASN A 127 -11.45 7.44 -11.17
C ASN A 127 -11.78 8.90 -11.44
N ARG A 128 -11.12 9.83 -10.76
CA ARG A 128 -11.26 11.30 -10.95
C ARG A 128 -10.21 11.85 -11.92
N GLY A 129 -9.29 11.01 -12.36
CA GLY A 129 -8.23 11.32 -13.31
C GLY A 129 -7.06 12.10 -12.73
N VAL A 130 -6.17 12.49 -13.63
CA VAL A 130 -4.98 13.27 -13.31
C VAL A 130 -5.34 14.76 -13.25
N LYS A 131 -4.77 15.48 -12.29
CA LYS A 131 -4.92 16.92 -12.13
C LYS A 131 -3.56 17.61 -12.21
N VAL A 132 -3.49 18.72 -12.88
CA VAL A 132 -2.29 19.57 -12.91
C VAL A 132 -2.33 20.54 -11.73
N ARG A 133 -1.24 20.56 -10.95
CA ARG A 133 -1.05 21.43 -9.78
C ARG A 133 0.41 21.92 -9.75
N ASP A 134 0.66 23.04 -10.40
CA ASP A 134 1.98 23.70 -10.50
C ASP A 134 2.34 24.55 -9.27
N ASP A 135 1.39 24.70 -8.36
CA ASP A 135 1.51 25.42 -7.09
C ASP A 135 1.97 24.54 -5.91
N LEU A 136 1.88 23.20 -6.02
CA LEU A 136 2.25 22.31 -4.92
C LEU A 136 3.77 22.24 -4.74
N TYR A 137 4.22 22.60 -3.54
CA TYR A 137 5.65 22.68 -3.20
C TYR A 137 6.43 21.40 -3.54
N PHE A 138 5.90 20.23 -3.19
CA PHE A 138 6.52 18.95 -3.49
C PHE A 138 6.71 18.73 -5.00
N LEU A 139 5.66 18.91 -5.80
CA LEU A 139 5.71 18.71 -7.24
C LEU A 139 6.65 19.67 -7.96
N LYS A 140 6.80 20.88 -7.40
CA LYS A 140 7.61 21.96 -7.98
C LYS A 140 9.09 21.87 -7.64
N HIS A 141 9.46 21.36 -6.46
CA HIS A 141 10.81 21.48 -5.90
C HIS A 141 11.57 20.17 -5.80
N THR A 142 10.99 19.03 -6.17
CA THR A 142 11.74 17.77 -6.31
C THR A 142 12.51 17.74 -7.63
N ASN A 143 13.71 17.13 -7.57
CA ASN A 143 14.61 17.03 -8.73
C ASN A 143 14.16 15.94 -9.73
N ALA A 144 13.54 14.88 -9.25
CA ALA A 144 12.98 13.84 -10.10
C ALA A 144 11.53 14.17 -10.52
N SER A 145 11.02 13.48 -11.51
CA SER A 145 9.61 13.58 -11.87
C SER A 145 8.73 13.13 -10.71
N ALA A 146 7.74 13.93 -10.33
CA ALA A 146 6.96 13.72 -9.12
C ALA A 146 5.48 13.53 -9.41
N LEU A 147 4.80 12.75 -8.55
CA LEU A 147 3.34 12.66 -8.50
C LEU A 147 2.86 12.57 -7.06
N LEU A 148 1.64 13.07 -6.80
CA LEU A 148 0.97 12.99 -5.51
C LEU A 148 -0.35 12.25 -5.70
N ILE A 149 -0.55 11.20 -4.90
CA ILE A 149 -1.72 10.32 -4.98
C ILE A 149 -2.67 10.67 -3.84
N GLU A 150 -3.83 11.19 -4.18
CA GLU A 150 -4.99 11.29 -3.29
C GLU A 150 -5.77 9.98 -3.39
N VAL A 151 -5.51 9.06 -2.47
CA VAL A 151 -6.00 7.68 -2.56
C VAL A 151 -7.52 7.60 -2.49
N ALA A 152 -8.13 8.34 -1.57
CA ALA A 152 -9.56 8.35 -1.27
C ALA A 152 -9.89 9.59 -0.43
N PHE A 153 -11.16 9.89 -0.20
CA PHE A 153 -11.58 11.00 0.67
C PHE A 153 -11.73 10.52 2.11
N VAL A 154 -11.13 11.24 3.07
CA VAL A 154 -11.21 10.92 4.51
C VAL A 154 -12.61 11.11 5.09
N ASP A 155 -13.44 11.93 4.47
CA ASP A 155 -14.78 12.35 4.90
C ASP A 155 -15.91 11.85 3.98
N ASP A 156 -15.61 10.87 3.14
CA ASP A 156 -16.56 10.11 2.35
C ASP A 156 -16.65 8.66 2.88
N LYS A 157 -17.83 8.25 3.32
CA LYS A 157 -18.01 6.93 3.94
C LYS A 157 -17.79 5.79 2.96
N ASP A 158 -18.23 5.94 1.71
CA ASP A 158 -18.11 4.91 0.69
C ASP A 158 -16.63 4.70 0.31
N ASP A 159 -15.86 5.78 0.17
CA ASP A 159 -14.41 5.72 -0.04
C ASP A 159 -13.69 5.04 1.14
N VAL A 160 -14.04 5.40 2.36
CA VAL A 160 -13.43 4.84 3.58
C VAL A 160 -13.74 3.34 3.73
N GLU A 161 -14.95 2.89 3.40
CA GLU A 161 -15.30 1.47 3.40
C GLU A 161 -14.55 0.69 2.34
N ILE A 162 -14.46 1.21 1.11
CA ILE A 162 -13.64 0.62 0.03
C ILE A 162 -12.19 0.52 0.47
N PHE A 163 -11.62 1.62 0.98
CA PHE A 163 -10.24 1.67 1.46
C PHE A 163 -9.97 0.63 2.55
N LYS A 164 -10.74 0.64 3.65
CA LYS A 164 -10.54 -0.27 4.79
C LYS A 164 -10.61 -1.74 4.41
N ASN A 165 -11.50 -2.09 3.49
CA ASN A 165 -11.67 -3.46 3.04
C ASN A 165 -10.59 -3.89 2.02
N ASN A 166 -9.81 -2.97 1.44
CA ASN A 166 -8.91 -3.25 0.34
C ASN A 166 -7.50 -2.64 0.49
N VAL A 167 -7.05 -2.30 1.69
CA VAL A 167 -5.74 -1.62 1.92
C VAL A 167 -4.59 -2.30 1.18
N ASP A 168 -4.48 -3.63 1.28
CA ASP A 168 -3.43 -4.39 0.63
C ASP A 168 -3.55 -4.38 -0.91
N LYS A 169 -4.77 -4.50 -1.43
CA LYS A 169 -5.03 -4.42 -2.88
C LYS A 169 -4.71 -3.03 -3.44
N ILE A 170 -5.05 -1.97 -2.70
CA ILE A 170 -4.75 -0.58 -3.05
C ILE A 170 -3.24 -0.37 -3.13
N ALA A 171 -2.51 -0.79 -2.11
CA ALA A 171 -1.05 -0.68 -2.09
C ALA A 171 -0.39 -1.46 -3.23
N LYS A 172 -0.88 -2.67 -3.51
CA LYS A 172 -0.43 -3.49 -4.65
C LYS A 172 -0.72 -2.79 -5.98
N ALA A 173 -1.95 -2.29 -6.17
CA ALA A 173 -2.37 -1.59 -7.38
C ALA A 173 -1.52 -0.33 -7.65
N ILE A 174 -1.23 0.47 -6.61
CA ILE A 174 -0.30 1.60 -6.70
C ILE A 174 1.07 1.10 -7.15
N SER A 175 1.62 0.09 -6.48
CA SER A 175 2.96 -0.42 -6.79
C SER A 175 3.07 -0.91 -8.24
N GLU A 176 2.09 -1.66 -8.72
CA GLU A 176 2.03 -2.14 -10.11
C GLU A 176 1.96 -0.99 -11.12
N ALA A 177 1.17 0.04 -10.82
CA ALA A 177 1.05 1.23 -11.66
C ALA A 177 2.37 2.01 -11.75
N LEU A 178 3.08 2.16 -10.62
CA LEU A 178 4.36 2.87 -10.57
C LEU A 178 5.42 2.22 -11.46
N ILE A 179 5.51 0.88 -11.45
CA ILE A 179 6.52 0.13 -12.20
C ILE A 179 6.05 -0.34 -13.58
N ASN A 180 4.79 -0.10 -13.92
CA ASN A 180 4.13 -0.59 -15.14
C ASN A 180 4.30 -2.11 -15.34
N ASN A 181 4.16 -2.87 -14.26
CA ASN A 181 4.32 -4.32 -14.27
C ASN A 181 3.42 -4.96 -13.22
N VAL A 182 2.99 -6.19 -13.47
CA VAL A 182 2.22 -6.98 -12.51
C VAL A 182 3.16 -7.54 -11.44
N ILE A 183 2.81 -7.32 -10.18
CA ILE A 183 3.52 -7.93 -9.05
C ILE A 183 2.81 -9.24 -8.72
N GLU A 184 3.33 -10.33 -9.27
CA GLU A 184 2.82 -11.64 -8.95
C GLU A 184 3.05 -11.94 -7.46
N LYS A 185 2.02 -12.47 -6.82
CA LYS A 185 2.18 -13.10 -5.52
C LYS A 185 3.06 -14.32 -5.74
N LYS A 186 4.32 -14.26 -5.31
CA LYS A 186 5.19 -15.44 -5.36
C LYS A 186 4.56 -16.51 -4.48
N ILE A 187 3.76 -17.38 -5.09
CA ILE A 187 3.16 -18.51 -4.43
C ILE A 187 4.30 -19.49 -4.14
N THR A 188 4.57 -19.72 -2.86
CA THR A 188 5.50 -20.75 -2.47
C THR A 188 4.69 -21.98 -2.14
N LEU A 189 4.75 -22.96 -3.03
CA LEU A 189 4.12 -24.26 -2.84
C LEU A 189 5.01 -25.18 -2.01
N TYR A 190 4.35 -25.97 -1.21
CA TYR A 190 4.97 -27.03 -0.42
C TYR A 190 4.23 -28.33 -0.67
N LYS A 191 4.97 -29.43 -0.75
CA LYS A 191 4.44 -30.79 -0.84
C LYS A 191 4.37 -31.41 0.53
N VAL A 192 3.25 -32.01 0.89
CA VAL A 192 3.05 -32.71 2.15
C VAL A 192 3.82 -34.03 2.10
N THR A 193 4.66 -34.28 3.13
CA THR A 193 5.49 -35.48 3.25
C THR A 193 4.93 -36.50 4.24
N ALA A 194 4.05 -36.06 5.15
CA ALA A 194 3.38 -36.95 6.10
C ALA A 194 2.21 -37.69 5.44
N SER A 195 1.91 -38.91 5.89
CA SER A 195 0.73 -39.69 5.44
C SER A 195 -0.57 -38.93 5.69
N ALA A 196 -0.64 -38.20 6.82
CA ALA A 196 -1.73 -37.31 7.17
C ALA A 196 -1.20 -36.12 7.97
N LEU A 197 -1.39 -34.88 7.47
CA LEU A 197 -1.01 -33.65 8.13
C LEU A 197 -2.24 -32.94 8.68
N ASN A 198 -2.35 -32.86 10.00
CA ASN A 198 -3.46 -32.20 10.66
C ASN A 198 -3.48 -30.69 10.37
N ILE A 199 -4.67 -30.15 10.10
CA ILE A 199 -4.93 -28.73 9.97
C ILE A 199 -5.51 -28.25 11.29
N ARG A 200 -4.94 -27.17 11.85
CA ARG A 200 -5.29 -26.65 13.18
C ARG A 200 -5.84 -25.23 13.11
N LYS A 201 -6.62 -24.87 14.12
CA LYS A 201 -7.21 -23.53 14.25
C LYS A 201 -6.19 -22.45 14.63
N GLY A 202 -4.96 -22.84 15.04
CA GLY A 202 -3.88 -21.93 15.41
C GLY A 202 -2.49 -22.56 15.23
N ALA A 203 -1.45 -21.74 15.30
CA ALA A 203 -0.06 -22.11 15.08
C ALA A 203 0.54 -22.84 16.30
N GLY A 204 0.26 -24.12 16.46
CA GLY A 204 0.78 -24.94 17.55
C GLY A 204 -0.04 -26.19 17.82
N THR A 205 0.57 -27.20 18.44
CA THR A 205 -0.10 -28.46 18.80
C THR A 205 -1.18 -28.31 19.85
N LYS A 206 -1.13 -27.23 20.66
CA LYS A 206 -2.14 -26.89 21.67
C LYS A 206 -3.48 -26.45 21.09
N TYR A 207 -3.52 -26.07 19.81
CA TYR A 207 -4.76 -25.66 19.17
C TYR A 207 -5.51 -26.88 18.62
N ALA A 208 -6.83 -26.87 18.73
CA ALA A 208 -7.69 -27.92 18.21
C ALA A 208 -7.51 -28.09 16.69
N THR A 209 -7.69 -29.30 16.20
CA THR A 209 -7.76 -29.59 14.77
C THR A 209 -9.06 -29.04 14.17
N THR A 210 -9.06 -28.80 12.86
CA THR A 210 -10.26 -28.44 12.11
C THR A 210 -11.11 -29.63 11.72
N GLY A 211 -10.66 -30.85 11.99
CA GLY A 211 -11.25 -32.10 11.49
C GLY A 211 -10.79 -32.46 10.07
N GLN A 212 -10.05 -31.59 9.40
CA GLN A 212 -9.50 -31.83 8.07
C GLN A 212 -8.01 -32.17 8.13
N VAL A 213 -7.52 -32.90 7.13
CA VAL A 213 -6.11 -33.25 6.96
C VAL A 213 -5.68 -33.06 5.51
N TYR A 214 -4.40 -32.74 5.30
CA TYR A 214 -3.75 -32.93 4.02
C TYR A 214 -3.07 -34.29 3.97
N ARG A 215 -3.14 -34.95 2.82
CA ARG A 215 -2.51 -36.27 2.59
C ARG A 215 -1.14 -36.12 1.95
N ASN A 216 -0.33 -37.17 2.04
CA ASN A 216 0.98 -37.24 1.38
C ASN A 216 0.85 -36.86 -0.10
N GLY A 217 1.80 -36.05 -0.58
CA GLY A 217 1.84 -35.58 -1.95
C GLY A 217 0.95 -34.37 -2.25
N ALA A 218 0.04 -33.98 -1.35
CA ALA A 218 -0.77 -32.78 -1.54
C ALA A 218 0.10 -31.51 -1.62
N GLU A 219 -0.22 -30.65 -2.58
CA GLU A 219 0.42 -29.35 -2.71
C GLU A 219 -0.37 -28.29 -1.95
N VAL A 220 0.32 -27.52 -1.12
CA VAL A 220 -0.30 -26.50 -0.28
C VAL A 220 0.44 -25.18 -0.39
N GLU A 221 -0.31 -24.10 -0.52
CA GLU A 221 0.21 -22.72 -0.44
C GLU A 221 0.33 -22.33 1.04
N ILE A 222 1.49 -21.80 1.43
CA ILE A 222 1.66 -21.16 2.74
C ILE A 222 1.47 -19.66 2.59
N ILE A 223 0.36 -19.15 3.15
CA ILE A 223 -0.05 -17.74 3.10
C ILE A 223 0.82 -16.88 4.01
N LYS A 224 1.13 -17.39 5.23
CA LYS A 224 2.02 -16.75 6.20
C LYS A 224 2.59 -17.78 7.18
N PHE A 225 3.68 -17.38 7.83
CA PHE A 225 4.31 -18.18 8.90
C PHE A 225 4.04 -17.56 10.27
N ASN A 226 4.11 -18.38 11.32
CA ASN A 226 4.30 -17.87 12.67
C ASN A 226 5.70 -17.25 12.81
N SER A 227 5.98 -16.55 13.93
CA SER A 227 7.28 -15.87 14.15
C SER A 227 8.48 -16.81 14.06
N ALA A 228 8.36 -18.03 14.57
CA ALA A 228 9.41 -19.06 14.54
C ALA A 228 9.50 -19.83 13.20
N LYS A 229 8.62 -19.55 12.24
CA LYS A 229 8.51 -20.28 10.95
C LYS A 229 8.33 -21.80 11.07
N THR A 230 7.86 -22.28 12.21
CA THR A 230 7.58 -23.70 12.47
C THR A 230 6.15 -24.09 12.07
N TRP A 231 5.26 -23.10 11.91
CA TRP A 231 3.88 -23.27 11.47
C TRP A 231 3.57 -22.37 10.30
N GLY A 232 2.88 -22.90 9.29
CA GLY A 232 2.39 -22.16 8.12
C GLY A 232 0.87 -22.13 8.10
N LEU A 233 0.28 -20.97 7.76
CA LEU A 233 -1.14 -20.83 7.51
C LEU A 233 -1.44 -21.15 6.06
N THR A 234 -2.36 -22.07 5.81
CA THR A 234 -2.97 -22.36 4.52
C THR A 234 -4.38 -21.74 4.46
N ASN A 235 -5.06 -21.86 3.33
CA ASN A 235 -6.48 -21.48 3.19
C ASN A 235 -7.45 -22.27 4.09
N LYS A 236 -7.00 -23.43 4.65
CA LYS A 236 -7.82 -24.29 5.54
C LYS A 236 -7.43 -24.18 7.02
N GLY A 237 -6.31 -23.54 7.34
CA GLY A 237 -5.81 -23.39 8.69
C GLY A 237 -4.30 -23.64 8.81
N TRP A 238 -3.83 -23.76 10.04
CA TRP A 238 -2.40 -23.88 10.36
C TRP A 238 -1.89 -25.31 10.25
N VAL A 239 -0.73 -25.47 9.65
CA VAL A 239 -0.03 -26.74 9.46
C VAL A 239 1.41 -26.66 9.98
N ASN A 240 1.94 -27.76 10.45
CA ASN A 240 3.32 -27.83 10.92
C ASN A 240 4.28 -27.95 9.73
N MET A 241 5.23 -27.04 9.64
CA MET A 241 6.20 -26.96 8.54
C MET A 241 7.18 -28.15 8.47
N ALA A 242 7.39 -28.85 9.58
CA ALA A 242 8.26 -30.05 9.62
C ALA A 242 7.80 -31.18 8.66
N TYR A 243 6.53 -31.16 8.26
CA TYR A 243 5.95 -32.17 7.36
C TYR A 243 5.72 -31.64 5.94
N LEU A 244 6.43 -30.57 5.58
CA LEU A 244 6.31 -29.92 4.29
C LEU A 244 7.67 -29.75 3.63
N LYS A 245 7.77 -30.13 2.37
CA LYS A 245 8.93 -29.90 1.52
C LYS A 245 8.59 -28.80 0.51
N LYS A 246 9.40 -27.76 0.44
CA LYS A 246 9.25 -26.69 -0.56
C LYS A 246 9.47 -27.25 -1.97
N ILE A 247 8.62 -26.86 -2.91
CA ILE A 247 8.69 -27.22 -4.34
C ILE A 247 8.72 -25.96 -5.20
#